data_81993ba17dd526f1d067934084206ac3
#
_entry.id   81993ba17dd526f1d067934084206ac3
#
_cell.length_a   1.000
_cell.length_b   1.000
_cell.length_c   1.000
_cell.angle_alpha   90.00
_cell.angle_beta   90.00
_cell.angle_gamma   90.00
#
_symmetry.space_group_name_H-M   'P 1'
#
loop_
_entity.id
_entity.type
_entity.pdbx_description
1 polymer ?
#
loop_
_entity_poly.entity_id
_entity_poly.type
_entity_poly.pdbx_seq_one_letter_code
_entity_poly.pdbx_strand_id
1 'polypeptide(L)'
;MRRNLNIKQRKWRSFIFATIFGVTAATAVITVKPLESYAYTETAGVLNDGPVQMRKTPVDGDKITSLAAGTAVRVIDEVDGSDGMKWYKVQISYNGMASTGYIRSDFITLSTEDTSSGSTITDNSAQGAAGVVTNTNGNVYVRTGASTAYSPVTTVKRDQTVNVLGQTTTNGTVWYNVTFNKNGVDYAGWICGTYLAVTGQTSADGSQGDTTTVTDEEYVASLKSAGFPDSYCNSLLALHQKYPDWQFVPVQTGLDWNTVIANESVVGRNLVQSSSNDARKSTETGAYDWATNKWYGYDGAGWVSASSNYIAYCMDPRNYLNDTYIFQFETLEYAPYQNVTGVGNILSGSFMSGNYSDTDGASRSYADTFMEVGQNLSVSPYHLAARCKQEQGNKGTSPLISGNYSGYNGYYNYFNIGAYTTSSASATVNGLIYAKNNDWNSIYKSINGGAGIVGNNYVKKGQDTLYLKKFNVQGSNLYKHQYMTNVQAAAAEGLTLSKITALANTTLEFSIPVYKNMPAGACVKPTLDGSPNNKLSALGVDGFALTPTFNRDTESYDLIVDPSVASVTVAASA
;
A
#
# COMPACT_ATOMS: atom_id res chain seq x y z
N MET A 1 -36.58 -52.64 -11.02
CA MET A 1 -36.01 -51.51 -10.28
C MET A 1 -35.04 -50.80 -11.21
N ARG A 2 -35.31 -49.55 -11.60
CA ARG A 2 -34.39 -48.77 -12.45
C ARG A 2 -33.29 -48.18 -11.57
N ARG A 3 -32.03 -48.31 -11.96
CA ARG A 3 -30.90 -47.69 -11.24
C ARG A 3 -30.59 -46.34 -11.90
N ASN A 4 -30.54 -45.27 -11.09
CA ASN A 4 -30.04 -43.96 -11.54
C ASN A 4 -28.53 -43.91 -11.29
N LEU A 5 -27.79 -43.65 -12.35
CA LEU A 5 -26.36 -43.41 -12.29
C LEU A 5 -26.11 -41.90 -12.49
N ASN A 6 -25.52 -41.27 -11.50
CA ASN A 6 -25.19 -39.85 -11.57
C ASN A 6 -23.74 -39.69 -11.98
N ILE A 7 -23.51 -39.08 -13.13
CA ILE A 7 -22.18 -38.86 -13.69
C ILE A 7 -21.84 -37.38 -13.51
N LYS A 8 -20.92 -37.09 -12.59
CA LYS A 8 -20.39 -35.72 -12.39
C LYS A 8 -19.18 -35.47 -13.28
N GLN A 9 -19.22 -34.42 -14.06
CA GLN A 9 -18.04 -33.93 -14.74
C GLN A 9 -17.03 -33.40 -13.70
N ARG A 10 -15.88 -34.03 -13.59
CA ARG A 10 -14.77 -33.51 -12.81
C ARG A 10 -13.99 -32.49 -13.64
N LYS A 11 -13.84 -31.28 -13.13
CA LYS A 11 -12.83 -30.35 -13.66
C LYS A 11 -11.46 -31.02 -13.56
N TRP A 12 -10.87 -31.40 -14.70
CA TRP A 12 -9.54 -31.96 -14.75
C TRP A 12 -8.51 -30.87 -14.42
N ARG A 13 -8.07 -30.88 -13.17
CA ARG A 13 -6.79 -30.27 -12.84
C ARG A 13 -5.77 -31.38 -12.95
N SER A 14 -4.80 -31.23 -13.83
CA SER A 14 -3.67 -32.13 -13.97
C SER A 14 -2.90 -32.20 -12.66
N PHE A 15 -3.05 -33.32 -11.94
CA PHE A 15 -2.08 -33.76 -10.95
C PHE A 15 -1.81 -35.25 -11.20
N ILE A 16 -0.64 -35.53 -11.77
CA ILE A 16 -0.04 -36.86 -11.71
C ILE A 16 0.74 -36.91 -10.41
N PHE A 17 0.32 -37.72 -9.46
CA PHE A 17 1.18 -38.60 -8.66
C PHE A 17 0.28 -39.56 -7.85
N ALA A 18 0.41 -40.83 -8.18
CA ALA A 18 -0.17 -41.91 -7.41
C ALA A 18 0.71 -42.23 -6.19
N THR A 19 0.10 -42.29 -5.02
CA THR A 19 0.60 -43.17 -3.95
C THR A 19 -0.58 -43.66 -3.11
N ILE A 20 -0.78 -44.97 -3.10
CA ILE A 20 -1.75 -45.70 -2.33
C ILE A 20 -1.32 -45.68 -0.86
N PHE A 21 -2.20 -45.22 0.06
CA PHE A 21 -2.18 -45.68 1.45
C PHE A 21 -3.59 -45.77 2.02
N GLY A 22 -3.81 -46.83 2.76
CA GLY A 22 -5.09 -47.33 3.24
C GLY A 22 -5.83 -46.38 4.20
N VAL A 23 -7.15 -46.41 4.09
CA VAL A 23 -8.08 -45.69 4.97
C VAL A 23 -8.38 -46.57 6.18
N THR A 24 -7.93 -46.18 7.36
CA THR A 24 -8.51 -46.57 8.63
C THR A 24 -9.49 -45.49 9.07
N ALA A 25 -10.75 -45.86 9.21
CA ALA A 25 -11.79 -44.97 9.74
C ALA A 25 -11.51 -44.65 11.21
N ALA A 26 -11.18 -43.42 11.53
CA ALA A 26 -11.13 -42.92 12.90
C ALA A 26 -12.43 -42.16 13.18
N THR A 27 -13.26 -42.72 14.05
CA THR A 27 -14.42 -42.07 14.66
C THR A 27 -13.92 -40.96 15.58
N ALA A 28 -14.06 -39.71 15.18
CA ALA A 28 -13.77 -38.58 16.06
C ALA A 28 -14.92 -38.41 17.07
N VAL A 29 -14.65 -38.71 18.31
CA VAL A 29 -15.49 -38.30 19.44
C VAL A 29 -15.25 -36.83 19.69
N ILE A 30 -16.23 -35.99 19.39
CA ILE A 30 -16.18 -34.55 19.74
C ILE A 30 -16.51 -34.46 21.23
N THR A 31 -15.49 -34.32 22.05
CA THR A 31 -15.66 -33.89 23.45
C THR A 31 -15.83 -32.38 23.45
N VAL A 32 -17.04 -31.91 23.68
CA VAL A 32 -17.32 -30.51 23.98
C VAL A 32 -16.78 -30.24 25.38
N LYS A 33 -15.67 -29.48 25.47
CA LYS A 33 -15.22 -28.92 26.76
C LYS A 33 -16.20 -27.84 27.18
N PRO A 34 -16.56 -27.73 28.46
CA PRO A 34 -17.34 -26.61 28.95
C PRO A 34 -16.55 -25.32 28.71
N LEU A 35 -17.24 -24.27 28.28
CA LEU A 35 -16.72 -22.93 28.15
C LEU A 35 -16.37 -22.45 29.57
N GLU A 36 -15.06 -22.42 29.90
CA GLU A 36 -14.60 -21.71 31.09
C GLU A 36 -14.71 -20.21 30.78
N SER A 37 -15.59 -19.55 31.50
CA SER A 37 -15.69 -18.09 31.50
C SER A 37 -14.43 -17.54 32.17
N TYR A 38 -13.44 -17.16 31.37
CA TYR A 38 -12.34 -16.33 31.86
C TYR A 38 -12.87 -14.92 32.08
N ALA A 39 -12.79 -14.44 33.32
CA ALA A 39 -13.02 -13.03 33.61
C ALA A 39 -12.01 -12.20 32.81
N TYR A 40 -12.50 -11.22 32.05
CA TYR A 40 -11.62 -10.31 31.28
C TYR A 40 -10.69 -9.56 32.27
N THR A 41 -9.40 -9.59 31.99
CA THR A 41 -8.43 -8.81 32.78
C THR A 41 -8.48 -7.37 32.31
N GLU A 42 -8.88 -6.47 33.20
CA GLU A 42 -8.95 -5.06 32.91
C GLU A 42 -7.59 -4.52 32.42
N THR A 43 -7.58 -3.82 31.31
CA THR A 43 -6.37 -3.39 30.63
C THR A 43 -6.47 -1.90 30.29
N ALA A 44 -5.39 -1.16 30.46
CA ALA A 44 -5.31 0.21 29.96
C ALA A 44 -5.18 0.22 28.43
N GLY A 45 -5.77 1.21 27.78
CA GLY A 45 -5.67 1.38 26.34
C GLY A 45 -5.68 2.86 25.95
N VAL A 46 -5.30 3.14 24.72
CA VAL A 46 -5.30 4.49 24.14
C VAL A 46 -5.95 4.43 22.79
N LEU A 47 -6.81 5.41 22.47
CA LEU A 47 -7.39 5.55 21.14
C LEU A 47 -6.31 5.91 20.14
N ASN A 48 -6.17 5.09 19.10
CA ASN A 48 -5.18 5.26 18.03
C ASN A 48 -5.68 6.12 16.87
N ASP A 49 -7.00 6.42 16.83
CA ASP A 49 -7.62 7.28 15.81
C ASP A 49 -8.73 8.14 16.44
N GLY A 50 -9.23 9.15 15.72
CA GLY A 50 -10.33 10.01 16.19
C GLY A 50 -10.82 11.02 15.16
N PRO A 51 -12.05 11.51 15.37
CA PRO A 51 -12.95 11.26 16.51
C PRO A 51 -13.67 9.92 16.43
N VAL A 52 -13.50 9.06 17.42
CA VAL A 52 -14.14 7.75 17.54
C VAL A 52 -15.42 7.87 18.38
N GLN A 53 -16.50 7.20 17.96
CA GLN A 53 -17.76 7.20 18.70
C GLN A 53 -17.78 6.10 19.76
N MET A 54 -17.95 6.48 21.01
CA MET A 54 -18.30 5.57 22.09
C MET A 54 -19.82 5.37 22.11
N ARG A 55 -20.28 4.12 22.08
CA ARG A 55 -21.69 3.73 21.94
C ARG A 55 -22.24 3.02 23.18
N LYS A 56 -23.55 3.00 23.34
CA LYS A 56 -24.21 2.28 24.46
C LYS A 56 -24.14 0.77 24.32
N THR A 57 -24.21 0.27 23.07
CA THR A 57 -24.07 -1.14 22.70
C THR A 57 -23.16 -1.25 21.47
N PRO A 58 -22.52 -2.40 21.21
CA PRO A 58 -21.74 -2.60 19.97
C PRO A 58 -22.56 -2.35 18.71
N VAL A 59 -21.88 -1.99 17.63
CA VAL A 59 -22.36 -1.79 16.25
C VAL A 59 -23.33 -0.62 16.09
N ASP A 60 -24.60 -0.76 16.50
CA ASP A 60 -25.71 0.15 16.21
C ASP A 60 -26.25 0.90 17.45
N GLY A 61 -25.61 0.72 18.62
CA GLY A 61 -26.01 1.42 19.83
C GLY A 61 -25.93 2.95 19.70
N ASP A 62 -26.82 3.65 20.41
CA ASP A 62 -26.80 5.11 20.49
C ASP A 62 -25.40 5.63 20.86
N LYS A 63 -25.01 6.73 20.22
CA LYS A 63 -23.76 7.42 20.55
C LYS A 63 -23.85 8.03 21.95
N ILE A 64 -22.86 7.73 22.80
CA ILE A 64 -22.68 8.39 24.10
C ILE A 64 -21.89 9.69 23.92
N THR A 65 -20.71 9.56 23.28
CA THR A 65 -19.82 10.71 23.02
C THR A 65 -18.88 10.41 21.84
N SER A 66 -18.14 11.41 21.38
CA SER A 66 -17.00 11.23 20.48
C SER A 66 -15.71 11.52 21.25
N LEU A 67 -14.71 10.69 21.04
CA LEU A 67 -13.43 10.75 21.70
C LEU A 67 -12.33 11.01 20.68
N ALA A 68 -11.41 11.88 21.01
CA ALA A 68 -10.27 12.20 20.14
C ALA A 68 -9.20 11.09 20.18
N ALA A 69 -8.38 11.01 19.14
CA ALA A 69 -7.16 10.21 19.17
C ALA A 69 -6.30 10.58 20.39
N GLY A 70 -5.63 9.59 20.96
CA GLY A 70 -4.83 9.77 22.17
C GLY A 70 -5.63 9.75 23.49
N THR A 71 -6.98 9.63 23.45
CA THR A 71 -7.79 9.50 24.66
C THR A 71 -7.45 8.18 25.37
N ALA A 72 -7.02 8.26 26.64
CA ALA A 72 -6.83 7.09 27.48
C ALA A 72 -8.18 6.46 27.87
N VAL A 73 -8.26 5.15 27.77
CA VAL A 73 -9.44 4.35 28.12
C VAL A 73 -9.02 3.18 29.00
N ARG A 74 -9.91 2.73 29.87
CA ARG A 74 -9.76 1.47 30.61
C ARG A 74 -10.68 0.45 29.96
N VAL A 75 -10.13 -0.58 29.37
CA VAL A 75 -10.89 -1.70 28.81
C VAL A 75 -11.25 -2.66 29.93
N ILE A 76 -12.54 -2.88 30.13
CA ILE A 76 -13.08 -3.65 31.23
C ILE A 76 -13.78 -4.94 30.80
N ASP A 77 -14.00 -5.11 29.49
CA ASP A 77 -14.61 -6.30 28.90
C ASP A 77 -14.45 -6.28 27.37
N GLU A 78 -14.67 -7.42 26.71
CA GLU A 78 -14.71 -7.52 25.26
C GLU A 78 -15.89 -8.36 24.80
N VAL A 79 -16.47 -8.00 23.65
CA VAL A 79 -17.59 -8.72 23.04
C VAL A 79 -17.44 -8.76 21.53
N ASP A 80 -17.98 -9.80 20.91
CA ASP A 80 -18.08 -9.87 19.47
C ASP A 80 -19.33 -9.11 18.99
N GLY A 81 -19.14 -8.17 18.06
CA GLY A 81 -20.23 -7.42 17.45
C GLY A 81 -20.95 -8.23 16.37
N SER A 82 -22.21 -7.89 16.11
CA SER A 82 -22.99 -8.47 15.01
C SER A 82 -22.40 -8.14 13.61
N ASP A 83 -21.46 -7.21 13.54
CA ASP A 83 -20.65 -6.85 12.38
C ASP A 83 -19.44 -7.76 12.15
N GLY A 84 -19.26 -8.78 13.01
CA GLY A 84 -18.12 -9.69 12.99
C GLY A 84 -16.82 -9.08 13.53
N MET A 85 -16.88 -7.87 14.12
CA MET A 85 -15.75 -7.18 14.71
C MET A 85 -15.79 -7.31 16.24
N LYS A 86 -14.61 -7.31 16.85
CA LYS A 86 -14.48 -7.27 18.30
C LYS A 86 -14.72 -5.85 18.80
N TRP A 87 -15.46 -5.70 19.89
CA TRP A 87 -15.75 -4.45 20.57
C TRP A 87 -15.28 -4.51 22.01
N TYR A 88 -14.58 -3.47 22.45
CA TYR A 88 -14.17 -3.31 23.84
C TYR A 88 -15.20 -2.50 24.61
N LYS A 89 -15.58 -3.00 25.78
CA LYS A 89 -16.30 -2.24 26.78
C LYS A 89 -15.29 -1.39 27.52
N VAL A 90 -15.41 -0.08 27.39
CA VAL A 90 -14.43 0.87 27.94
C VAL A 90 -15.04 1.74 29.02
N GLN A 91 -14.22 2.12 29.99
CA GLN A 91 -14.53 3.14 30.97
C GLN A 91 -13.60 4.34 30.74
N ILE A 92 -14.19 5.54 30.72
CA ILE A 92 -13.50 6.82 30.58
C ILE A 92 -13.92 7.79 31.67
N SER A 93 -13.10 8.81 31.94
CA SER A 93 -13.51 9.99 32.69
C SER A 93 -13.93 11.08 31.70
N TYR A 94 -15.21 11.41 31.68
CA TYR A 94 -15.77 12.45 30.83
C TYR A 94 -16.48 13.49 31.68
N ASN A 95 -16.08 14.76 31.58
CA ASN A 95 -16.58 15.86 32.42
C ASN A 95 -16.51 15.56 33.95
N GLY A 96 -15.45 14.87 34.38
CA GLY A 96 -15.26 14.51 35.80
C GLY A 96 -16.10 13.34 36.30
N MET A 97 -16.89 12.68 35.43
CA MET A 97 -17.68 11.49 35.76
C MET A 97 -17.19 10.26 34.99
N ALA A 98 -17.20 9.11 35.65
CA ALA A 98 -16.95 7.84 34.98
C ALA A 98 -18.09 7.52 34.01
N SER A 99 -17.76 7.32 32.74
CA SER A 99 -18.70 6.93 31.69
C SER A 99 -18.27 5.61 31.07
N THR A 100 -19.21 4.68 30.84
CA THR A 100 -18.95 3.35 30.28
C THR A 100 -19.69 3.21 28.97
N GLY A 101 -19.02 2.62 27.96
CA GLY A 101 -19.61 2.35 26.65
C GLY A 101 -18.74 1.42 25.84
N TYR A 102 -19.08 1.25 24.57
CA TYR A 102 -18.40 0.35 23.66
C TYR A 102 -17.68 1.10 22.54
N ILE A 103 -16.47 0.68 22.24
CA ILE A 103 -15.64 1.15 21.12
C ILE A 103 -15.11 -0.08 20.39
N ARG A 104 -15.11 -0.05 19.07
CA ARG A 104 -14.57 -1.14 18.27
C ARG A 104 -13.06 -1.29 18.53
N SER A 105 -12.60 -2.52 18.69
CA SER A 105 -11.25 -2.84 19.19
C SER A 105 -10.11 -2.31 18.33
N ASP A 106 -10.33 -2.16 17.02
CA ASP A 106 -9.33 -1.62 16.09
C ASP A 106 -9.01 -0.12 16.29
N PHE A 107 -9.85 0.59 17.06
CA PHE A 107 -9.58 1.98 17.46
C PHE A 107 -8.84 2.09 18.80
N ILE A 108 -8.49 0.97 19.45
CA ILE A 108 -7.83 0.98 20.76
C ILE A 108 -6.55 0.15 20.71
N THR A 109 -5.43 0.77 21.06
CA THR A 109 -4.20 0.07 21.36
C THR A 109 -4.18 -0.23 22.85
N LEU A 110 -4.15 -1.53 23.21
CA LEU A 110 -4.05 -1.96 24.60
C LEU A 110 -2.62 -1.83 25.10
N SER A 111 -2.46 -1.38 26.34
CA SER A 111 -1.19 -1.45 27.04
C SER A 111 -1.05 -2.87 27.60
N THR A 112 -0.17 -3.67 27.03
CA THR A 112 0.16 -4.99 27.56
C THR A 112 1.05 -4.83 28.78
N GLU A 113 0.50 -4.96 29.99
CA GLU A 113 1.30 -5.29 31.17
C GLU A 113 1.53 -6.81 31.17
N ASP A 114 2.57 -7.26 30.48
CA ASP A 114 3.11 -8.59 30.71
C ASP A 114 4.11 -8.50 31.87
N THR A 115 3.76 -9.09 33.01
CA THR A 115 4.68 -9.31 34.13
C THR A 115 5.66 -10.43 33.76
N SER A 116 6.58 -10.16 32.84
CA SER A 116 7.91 -10.79 32.80
C SER A 116 8.82 -10.05 31.82
N SER A 117 9.74 -9.29 32.38
CA SER A 117 11.01 -8.82 31.79
C SER A 117 10.93 -8.08 30.44
N GLY A 118 10.72 -6.78 30.51
CA GLY A 118 10.87 -5.86 29.38
C GLY A 118 10.48 -4.45 29.82
N SER A 119 11.25 -3.88 30.76
CA SER A 119 11.05 -2.54 31.32
C SER A 119 10.87 -1.51 30.20
N THR A 120 9.66 -0.95 30.08
CA THR A 120 9.50 0.38 29.50
C THR A 120 10.09 1.35 30.52
N ILE A 121 11.41 1.53 30.50
CA ILE A 121 12.08 2.54 31.30
C ILE A 121 11.70 3.86 30.66
N THR A 122 10.72 4.56 31.25
CA THR A 122 10.64 6.01 31.11
C THR A 122 11.84 6.52 31.89
N ASP A 123 12.96 6.67 31.20
CA ASP A 123 14.14 7.25 31.81
C ASP A 123 13.87 8.73 32.02
N ASN A 124 13.61 9.10 33.29
CA ASN A 124 13.39 10.49 33.67
C ASN A 124 14.69 11.30 33.75
N SER A 125 15.83 10.74 33.32
CA SER A 125 17.13 11.42 33.37
C SER A 125 17.18 12.73 32.57
N ALA A 126 16.30 12.88 31.57
CA ALA A 126 16.20 14.09 30.75
C ALA A 126 15.04 15.01 31.17
N GLN A 127 14.27 14.69 32.22
CA GLN A 127 13.10 15.47 32.62
C GLN A 127 13.49 16.87 33.09
N GLY A 128 12.88 17.89 32.48
CA GLY A 128 13.16 19.30 32.78
C GLY A 128 14.38 19.88 32.04
N ALA A 129 15.04 19.09 31.20
CA ALA A 129 16.13 19.58 30.36
C ALA A 129 15.59 20.40 29.16
N ALA A 130 16.36 21.38 28.72
CA ALA A 130 16.08 22.07 27.47
C ALA A 130 16.63 21.25 26.30
N GLY A 131 15.79 21.02 25.28
CA GLY A 131 16.19 20.44 24.03
C GLY A 131 16.24 21.49 22.92
N VAL A 132 17.24 21.43 22.03
CA VAL A 132 17.34 22.29 20.86
C VAL A 132 17.22 21.42 19.61
N VAL A 133 16.34 21.81 18.70
CA VAL A 133 16.15 21.09 17.45
C VAL A 133 17.36 21.30 16.54
N THR A 134 18.03 20.19 16.15
CA THR A 134 19.33 20.22 15.44
C THR A 134 19.23 19.87 13.97
N ASN A 135 18.02 19.62 13.44
CA ASN A 135 17.85 19.25 12.05
C ASN A 135 18.46 20.31 11.10
N THR A 136 19.26 19.87 10.15
CA THR A 136 19.95 20.75 9.20
C THR A 136 19.04 21.23 8.06
N ASN A 137 17.95 20.52 7.78
CA ASN A 137 17.11 20.73 6.59
C ASN A 137 15.61 20.65 6.93
N GLY A 138 14.98 21.79 7.24
CA GLY A 138 13.53 21.89 7.34
C GLY A 138 12.94 21.71 8.76
N ASN A 139 11.65 21.42 8.82
CA ASN A 139 10.90 21.26 10.06
C ASN A 139 10.93 19.78 10.54
N VAL A 140 10.99 19.58 11.84
CA VAL A 140 10.88 18.26 12.49
C VAL A 140 9.45 18.02 12.94
N TYR A 141 8.90 16.85 12.65
CA TYR A 141 7.58 16.49 13.14
C TYR A 141 7.58 16.22 14.64
N VAL A 142 6.61 16.79 15.32
CA VAL A 142 6.22 16.43 16.67
C VAL A 142 5.02 15.51 16.56
N ARG A 143 5.12 14.28 17.08
CA ARG A 143 4.13 13.22 16.86
C ARG A 143 3.33 12.91 18.12
N THR A 144 2.19 12.26 17.97
CA THR A 144 1.34 11.84 19.09
C THR A 144 1.95 10.72 19.93
N GLY A 145 2.99 10.03 19.44
CA GLY A 145 3.68 8.94 20.12
C GLY A 145 5.12 8.78 19.65
N ALA A 146 5.88 7.95 20.37
CA ALA A 146 7.31 7.76 20.22
C ALA A 146 7.66 6.81 19.05
N SER A 147 7.18 7.10 17.84
CA SER A 147 7.53 6.38 16.62
C SER A 147 7.05 7.17 15.39
N THR A 148 7.63 6.89 14.24
CA THR A 148 7.16 7.46 12.94
C THR A 148 5.77 6.98 12.54
N ALA A 149 5.28 5.89 13.12
CA ALA A 149 3.92 5.38 12.89
C ALA A 149 2.82 6.29 13.50
N TYR A 150 3.18 7.17 14.44
CA TYR A 150 2.21 8.08 15.04
C TYR A 150 2.03 9.34 14.20
N SER A 151 0.79 9.83 14.14
CA SER A 151 0.43 11.03 13.39
C SER A 151 1.17 12.27 13.89
N PRO A 152 1.61 13.18 13.00
CA PRO A 152 2.19 14.44 13.41
C PRO A 152 1.13 15.35 14.05
N VAL A 153 1.47 15.91 15.21
CA VAL A 153 0.68 16.93 15.91
C VAL A 153 0.97 18.30 15.28
N THR A 154 2.24 18.58 15.05
CA THR A 154 2.76 19.82 14.47
C THR A 154 4.21 19.62 14.04
N THR A 155 4.87 20.69 13.61
CA THR A 155 6.29 20.71 13.29
C THR A 155 7.03 21.76 14.11
N VAL A 156 8.31 21.51 14.40
CA VAL A 156 9.26 22.47 15.00
C VAL A 156 10.38 22.79 14.02
N LYS A 157 10.89 24.01 14.07
CA LYS A 157 11.98 24.47 13.20
C LYS A 157 13.34 24.17 13.86
N ARG A 158 14.40 24.15 13.05
CA ARG A 158 15.77 24.18 13.53
C ARG A 158 15.98 25.32 14.54
N ASP A 159 16.84 25.09 15.52
CA ASP A 159 17.21 26.01 16.60
C ASP A 159 16.02 26.40 17.52
N GLN A 160 14.83 25.82 17.33
CA GLN A 160 13.72 25.97 18.26
C GLN A 160 14.03 25.21 19.55
N THR A 161 13.87 25.89 20.69
CA THR A 161 13.99 25.27 21.99
C THR A 161 12.68 24.62 22.40
N VAL A 162 12.76 23.43 22.96
CA VAL A 162 11.65 22.66 23.52
C VAL A 162 11.98 22.24 24.95
N ASN A 163 10.99 22.05 25.79
CA ASN A 163 11.18 21.50 27.15
C ASN A 163 10.97 19.98 27.09
N VAL A 164 11.96 19.21 27.56
CA VAL A 164 11.93 17.74 27.56
C VAL A 164 11.21 17.26 28.80
N LEU A 165 10.15 16.49 28.63
CA LEU A 165 9.37 15.89 29.71
C LEU A 165 9.86 14.49 30.10
N GLY A 166 10.54 13.80 29.17
CA GLY A 166 11.08 12.45 29.35
C GLY A 166 11.52 11.88 28.04
N GLN A 167 12.09 10.68 28.06
CA GLN A 167 12.52 9.96 26.87
C GLN A 167 12.06 8.52 26.92
N THR A 168 11.95 7.89 25.76
CA THR A 168 11.76 6.45 25.62
C THR A 168 12.52 5.96 24.40
N THR A 169 12.89 4.70 24.40
CA THR A 169 13.51 4.07 23.24
C THR A 169 12.48 3.15 22.58
N THR A 170 12.16 3.42 21.33
CA THR A 170 11.25 2.61 20.53
C THR A 170 12.02 2.13 19.31
N ASN A 171 12.11 0.82 19.14
CA ASN A 171 12.83 0.18 18.02
C ASN A 171 14.28 0.70 17.87
N GLY A 172 15.03 0.77 18.99
CA GLY A 172 16.41 1.26 18.99
C GLY A 172 16.57 2.77 18.79
N THR A 173 15.51 3.50 18.53
CA THR A 173 15.51 4.96 18.36
C THR A 173 15.04 5.64 19.63
N VAL A 174 15.82 6.58 20.14
CA VAL A 174 15.42 7.42 21.27
C VAL A 174 14.41 8.46 20.78
N TRP A 175 13.32 8.59 21.52
CA TRP A 175 12.29 9.60 21.31
C TRP A 175 12.14 10.43 22.60
N TYR A 176 12.07 11.74 22.41
CA TYR A 176 11.85 12.68 23.52
C TYR A 176 10.42 13.18 23.52
N ASN A 177 9.76 13.06 24.65
CA ASN A 177 8.49 13.73 24.88
C ASN A 177 8.78 15.19 25.24
N VAL A 178 8.21 16.11 24.49
CA VAL A 178 8.54 17.54 24.61
C VAL A 178 7.30 18.41 24.66
N THR A 179 7.45 19.59 25.29
CA THR A 179 6.49 20.69 25.18
C THR A 179 7.18 21.95 24.68
N PHE A 180 6.44 22.77 23.94
CA PHE A 180 6.90 24.06 23.42
C PHE A 180 5.73 24.94 23.01
N ASN A 181 5.96 26.26 22.98
CA ASN A 181 5.01 27.22 22.45
C ASN A 181 5.31 27.54 20.98
N LYS A 182 4.28 27.54 20.14
CA LYS A 182 4.36 27.94 18.72
C LYS A 182 3.19 28.88 18.40
N ASN A 183 3.53 30.15 18.09
CA ASN A 183 2.56 31.17 17.76
C ASN A 183 1.47 31.38 18.83
N GLY A 184 1.82 31.31 20.11
CA GLY A 184 0.90 31.48 21.23
C GLY A 184 0.09 30.23 21.61
N VAL A 185 0.30 29.11 20.94
CA VAL A 185 -0.32 27.81 21.26
C VAL A 185 0.72 26.86 21.84
N ASP A 186 0.38 26.21 22.94
CA ASP A 186 1.22 25.20 23.58
C ASP A 186 0.97 23.83 22.91
N TYR A 187 2.06 23.19 22.55
CA TYR A 187 2.08 21.85 21.94
C TYR A 187 2.84 20.88 22.82
N ALA A 188 2.39 19.63 22.83
CA ALA A 188 3.09 18.50 23.43
C ALA A 188 3.16 17.35 22.42
N GLY A 189 4.22 16.54 22.49
CA GLY A 189 4.35 15.36 21.65
C GLY A 189 5.79 14.83 21.61
N TRP A 190 6.04 13.91 20.70
CA TRP A 190 7.30 13.17 20.62
C TRP A 190 8.15 13.62 19.43
N ILE A 191 9.43 13.88 19.70
CA ILE A 191 10.45 14.18 18.70
C ILE A 191 11.47 13.06 18.68
N CYS A 192 11.86 12.60 17.50
CA CYS A 192 12.95 11.64 17.33
C CYS A 192 14.27 12.23 17.86
N GLY A 193 14.99 11.48 18.67
CA GLY A 193 16.23 11.92 19.30
C GLY A 193 17.33 12.32 18.34
N THR A 194 17.32 11.78 17.13
CA THR A 194 18.25 12.18 16.06
C THR A 194 18.16 13.68 15.72
N TYR A 195 17.02 14.32 16.01
CA TYR A 195 16.77 15.73 15.67
C TYR A 195 16.71 16.64 16.90
N LEU A 196 17.13 16.18 18.08
CA LEU A 196 17.06 16.95 19.32
C LEU A 196 18.36 16.83 20.13
N ALA A 197 19.09 17.93 20.30
CA ALA A 197 20.17 18.01 21.27
C ALA A 197 19.61 18.41 22.64
N VAL A 198 19.76 17.56 23.64
CA VAL A 198 19.27 17.81 25.00
C VAL A 198 20.44 18.29 25.85
N THR A 199 20.32 19.50 26.45
CA THR A 199 21.33 20.08 27.33
C THR A 199 21.22 19.48 28.74
N GLY A 200 22.30 18.90 29.24
CA GLY A 200 22.37 18.35 30.59
C GLY A 200 22.72 16.87 30.70
N GLN A 201 22.85 16.14 29.64
CA GLN A 201 23.54 14.85 29.64
C GLN A 201 25.03 15.06 29.45
N THR A 202 25.77 15.04 30.55
CA THR A 202 27.21 14.80 30.49
C THR A 202 27.40 13.36 30.02
N SER A 203 27.87 13.21 28.80
CA SER A 203 28.42 11.94 28.33
C SER A 203 29.55 11.55 29.26
N ALA A 204 29.32 10.59 30.13
CA ALA A 204 30.40 9.91 30.82
C ALA A 204 31.10 9.04 29.79
N ASP A 205 32.36 9.35 29.65
CA ASP A 205 33.43 8.59 29.05
C ASP A 205 33.74 8.89 27.56
N GLY A 206 34.96 9.46 27.46
CA GLY A 206 35.69 9.56 26.19
C GLY A 206 36.13 8.17 25.76
N SER A 207 35.43 7.61 24.82
CA SER A 207 35.93 6.54 23.98
C SER A 207 35.69 6.94 22.52
N GLN A 208 36.78 6.93 21.82
CA GLN A 208 36.97 7.17 20.40
C GLN A 208 35.98 6.29 19.60
N GLY A 209 35.31 6.89 18.61
CA GLY A 209 34.26 6.31 17.78
C GLY A 209 34.44 4.83 17.46
N ASP A 210 33.60 4.05 18.05
CA ASP A 210 33.19 2.77 17.48
C ASP A 210 31.84 2.99 16.79
N THR A 211 31.88 3.01 15.48
CA THR A 211 30.68 2.84 14.66
C THR A 211 30.23 1.41 14.92
N THR A 212 29.37 1.20 15.91
CA THR A 212 28.64 -0.07 16.04
C THR A 212 27.81 -0.22 14.79
N THR A 213 28.34 -0.95 13.83
CA THR A 213 27.58 -1.44 12.68
C THR A 213 26.48 -2.30 13.25
N VAL A 214 25.23 -1.85 13.09
CA VAL A 214 24.04 -2.64 13.41
C VAL A 214 24.21 -3.98 12.71
N THR A 215 24.17 -5.09 13.45
CA THR A 215 24.30 -6.42 12.84
C THR A 215 23.10 -6.72 11.95
N ASP A 216 23.25 -7.64 11.01
CA ASP A 216 22.18 -8.08 10.13
C ASP A 216 20.98 -8.62 10.93
N GLU A 217 21.25 -9.32 12.04
CA GLU A 217 20.23 -9.84 12.95
C GLU A 217 19.46 -8.71 13.65
N GLU A 218 20.15 -7.68 14.13
CA GLU A 218 19.53 -6.51 14.75
C GLU A 218 18.69 -5.72 13.74
N TYR A 219 19.17 -5.59 12.51
CA TYR A 219 18.41 -4.94 11.45
C TYR A 219 17.14 -5.72 11.09
N VAL A 220 17.24 -7.04 10.93
CA VAL A 220 16.06 -7.92 10.70
C VAL A 220 15.09 -7.85 11.88
N ALA A 221 15.58 -7.82 13.13
CA ALA A 221 14.74 -7.63 14.30
C ALA A 221 14.01 -6.29 14.28
N SER A 222 14.66 -5.22 13.83
CA SER A 222 14.03 -3.90 13.68
C SER A 222 12.92 -3.88 12.62
N LEU A 223 13.12 -4.57 11.48
CA LEU A 223 12.09 -4.72 10.44
C LEU A 223 10.85 -5.46 10.98
N LYS A 224 11.06 -6.53 11.74
CA LYS A 224 9.97 -7.29 12.38
C LYS A 224 9.24 -6.45 13.42
N SER A 225 9.95 -5.71 14.23
CA SER A 225 9.39 -4.78 15.22
C SER A 225 8.58 -3.65 14.55
N ALA A 226 9.01 -3.20 13.36
CA ALA A 226 8.26 -2.24 12.57
C ALA A 226 6.96 -2.82 11.99
N GLY A 227 6.82 -4.17 11.95
CA GLY A 227 5.63 -4.86 11.49
C GLY A 227 5.77 -5.59 10.14
N PHE A 228 7.00 -5.75 9.62
CA PHE A 228 7.20 -6.60 8.44
C PHE A 228 7.15 -8.10 8.80
N PRO A 229 6.41 -8.90 8.03
CA PRO A 229 6.48 -10.37 8.14
C PRO A 229 7.88 -10.90 7.79
N ASP A 230 8.25 -12.04 8.36
CA ASP A 230 9.54 -12.71 8.11
C ASP A 230 9.86 -12.87 6.61
N SER A 231 8.83 -13.13 5.81
CA SER A 231 8.98 -13.33 4.35
C SER A 231 9.42 -12.09 3.55
N TYR A 232 9.43 -10.90 4.17
CA TYR A 232 9.93 -9.65 3.57
C TYR A 232 11.38 -9.36 3.97
N CYS A 233 11.79 -9.79 5.18
CA CYS A 233 12.99 -9.30 5.85
C CYS A 233 14.29 -9.55 5.09
N ASN A 234 14.47 -10.73 4.49
CA ASN A 234 15.71 -11.05 3.77
C ASN A 234 15.93 -10.14 2.55
N SER A 235 14.87 -9.85 1.81
CA SER A 235 14.97 -8.95 0.64
C SER A 235 15.24 -7.51 1.06
N LEU A 236 14.62 -7.07 2.16
CA LEU A 236 14.83 -5.72 2.70
C LEU A 236 16.22 -5.56 3.31
N LEU A 237 16.74 -6.59 3.98
CA LEU A 237 18.13 -6.62 4.47
C LEU A 237 19.13 -6.49 3.31
N ALA A 238 18.95 -7.28 2.24
CA ALA A 238 19.83 -7.21 1.08
C ALA A 238 19.81 -5.81 0.40
N LEU A 239 18.66 -5.15 0.39
CA LEU A 239 18.54 -3.78 -0.09
C LEU A 239 19.22 -2.78 0.85
N HIS A 240 19.06 -2.92 2.18
CA HIS A 240 19.72 -2.08 3.16
C HIS A 240 21.24 -2.19 3.10
N GLN A 241 21.77 -3.40 2.97
CA GLN A 241 23.22 -3.63 2.80
C GLN A 241 23.79 -2.93 1.56
N LYS A 242 22.99 -2.85 0.49
CA LYS A 242 23.39 -2.19 -0.75
C LYS A 242 23.16 -0.67 -0.73
N TYR A 243 22.10 -0.23 -0.07
CA TYR A 243 21.63 1.15 0.00
C TYR A 243 21.30 1.51 1.47
N PRO A 244 22.31 1.79 2.31
CA PRO A 244 22.10 2.00 3.76
C PRO A 244 21.17 3.17 4.11
N ASP A 245 21.09 4.16 3.21
CA ASP A 245 20.24 5.36 3.38
C ASP A 245 18.77 5.12 2.98
N TRP A 246 18.43 3.94 2.47
CA TRP A 246 17.04 3.61 2.15
C TRP A 246 16.28 3.17 3.39
N GLN A 247 15.08 3.71 3.55
CA GLN A 247 14.19 3.43 4.66
C GLN A 247 12.99 2.61 4.18
N PHE A 248 12.62 1.57 4.93
CA PHE A 248 11.47 0.72 4.61
C PHE A 248 10.41 0.83 5.70
N VAL A 249 9.19 1.19 5.29
CA VAL A 249 8.05 1.40 6.19
C VAL A 249 6.95 0.42 5.82
N PRO A 250 6.48 -0.44 6.76
CA PRO A 250 5.36 -1.34 6.48
C PRO A 250 4.04 -0.57 6.51
N VAL A 251 3.28 -0.65 5.44
CA VAL A 251 1.92 -0.13 5.36
C VAL A 251 0.95 -1.25 5.71
N GLN A 252 0.45 -1.26 6.93
CA GLN A 252 -0.51 -2.25 7.40
C GLN A 252 -1.87 -1.99 6.75
N THR A 253 -2.19 -2.71 5.68
CA THR A 253 -3.47 -2.52 4.97
C THR A 253 -4.68 -2.96 5.80
N GLY A 254 -4.46 -3.87 6.76
CA GLY A 254 -5.52 -4.49 7.54
C GLY A 254 -6.40 -5.47 6.75
N LEU A 255 -6.19 -5.60 5.44
CA LEU A 255 -7.02 -6.38 4.52
C LEU A 255 -6.56 -7.84 4.44
N ASP A 256 -7.52 -8.75 4.31
CA ASP A 256 -7.27 -10.15 4.03
C ASP A 256 -6.85 -10.35 2.57
N TRP A 257 -5.75 -11.10 2.36
CA TRP A 257 -5.18 -11.31 1.03
C TRP A 257 -6.17 -11.90 0.02
N ASN A 258 -6.89 -12.95 0.40
CA ASN A 258 -7.81 -13.61 -0.51
C ASN A 258 -8.97 -12.68 -0.89
N THR A 259 -9.45 -11.89 0.07
CA THR A 259 -10.48 -10.87 -0.15
C THR A 259 -10.00 -9.79 -1.13
N VAL A 260 -8.76 -9.34 -0.97
CA VAL A 260 -8.15 -8.35 -1.89
C VAL A 260 -8.05 -8.92 -3.30
N ILE A 261 -7.51 -10.13 -3.45
CA ILE A 261 -7.36 -10.76 -4.76
C ILE A 261 -8.73 -11.01 -5.41
N ALA A 262 -9.74 -11.43 -4.67
CA ALA A 262 -11.09 -11.59 -5.20
C ALA A 262 -11.67 -10.27 -5.73
N ASN A 263 -11.50 -9.17 -4.98
CA ASN A 263 -11.95 -7.85 -5.43
C ASN A 263 -11.18 -7.34 -6.65
N GLU A 264 -9.86 -7.52 -6.69
CA GLU A 264 -9.05 -7.09 -7.82
C GLU A 264 -9.25 -7.97 -9.06
N SER A 265 -9.74 -9.20 -8.89
CA SER A 265 -10.01 -10.14 -9.99
C SER A 265 -11.38 -9.95 -10.66
N VAL A 266 -12.13 -8.92 -10.28
CA VAL A 266 -13.37 -8.58 -11.00
C VAL A 266 -13.04 -8.33 -12.47
N VAL A 267 -13.75 -9.05 -13.35
CA VAL A 267 -13.53 -9.01 -14.80
C VAL A 267 -13.60 -7.57 -15.33
N GLY A 268 -12.60 -7.17 -16.12
CA GLY A 268 -12.48 -5.82 -16.68
C GLY A 268 -11.75 -4.81 -15.77
N ARG A 269 -11.50 -5.12 -14.49
CA ARG A 269 -10.81 -4.19 -13.57
C ARG A 269 -9.30 -4.15 -13.81
N ASN A 270 -8.66 -5.31 -13.85
CA ASN A 270 -7.24 -5.44 -14.12
C ASN A 270 -7.03 -6.15 -15.45
N LEU A 271 -6.27 -5.51 -16.33
CA LEU A 271 -6.05 -5.98 -17.69
C LEU A 271 -4.59 -6.36 -17.93
N VAL A 272 -4.41 -7.26 -18.88
CA VAL A 272 -3.11 -7.68 -19.42
C VAL A 272 -3.18 -7.62 -20.95
N GLN A 273 -2.04 -7.44 -21.61
CA GLN A 273 -2.01 -7.45 -23.08
C GLN A 273 -2.50 -8.80 -23.63
N SER A 274 -3.30 -8.79 -24.68
CA SER A 274 -3.83 -9.98 -25.33
C SER A 274 -2.72 -10.92 -25.85
N SER A 275 -1.53 -10.39 -26.15
CA SER A 275 -0.33 -11.13 -26.51
C SER A 275 0.39 -11.82 -25.35
N SER A 276 -0.08 -11.62 -24.11
CA SER A 276 0.53 -12.28 -22.94
C SER A 276 0.23 -13.77 -22.92
N ASN A 277 1.05 -14.54 -22.18
CA ASN A 277 0.80 -15.98 -21.94
C ASN A 277 -0.63 -16.23 -21.48
N ASP A 278 -1.23 -17.32 -21.94
CA ASP A 278 -2.64 -17.63 -21.68
C ASP A 278 -2.95 -17.78 -20.19
N ALA A 279 -2.03 -18.33 -19.40
CA ALA A 279 -2.17 -18.45 -17.94
C ALA A 279 -2.28 -17.10 -17.19
N ARG A 280 -1.94 -15.97 -17.84
CA ARG A 280 -2.08 -14.62 -17.26
C ARG A 280 -3.43 -13.99 -17.54
N LYS A 281 -4.26 -14.60 -18.38
CA LYS A 281 -5.55 -14.11 -18.82
C LYS A 281 -6.67 -14.82 -18.03
N SER A 282 -7.73 -14.10 -17.70
CA SER A 282 -8.86 -14.64 -16.98
C SER A 282 -9.74 -15.50 -17.88
N THR A 283 -10.24 -16.61 -17.34
CA THR A 283 -11.25 -17.45 -17.98
C THR A 283 -12.60 -17.40 -17.26
N GLU A 284 -12.75 -16.45 -16.35
CA GLU A 284 -14.01 -16.24 -15.65
C GLU A 284 -15.15 -15.82 -16.60
N THR A 285 -16.38 -15.96 -16.12
CA THR A 285 -17.57 -15.56 -16.89
C THR A 285 -17.45 -14.10 -17.34
N GLY A 286 -17.59 -13.87 -18.64
CA GLY A 286 -17.42 -12.54 -19.26
C GLY A 286 -15.99 -12.24 -19.70
N ALA A 287 -14.95 -12.95 -19.24
CA ALA A 287 -13.57 -12.72 -19.70
C ALA A 287 -13.18 -13.56 -20.91
N TYR A 288 -13.75 -14.77 -21.04
CA TYR A 288 -13.41 -15.72 -22.08
C TYR A 288 -14.67 -16.35 -22.67
N ASP A 289 -14.74 -16.44 -23.99
CA ASP A 289 -15.78 -17.13 -24.72
C ASP A 289 -15.36 -18.57 -25.02
N TRP A 290 -15.95 -19.50 -24.29
CA TRP A 290 -15.69 -20.93 -24.43
C TRP A 290 -16.18 -21.52 -25.76
N ALA A 291 -17.12 -20.86 -26.44
CA ALA A 291 -17.64 -21.33 -27.73
C ALA A 291 -16.68 -21.01 -28.88
N THR A 292 -16.07 -19.84 -28.84
CA THR A 292 -15.15 -19.36 -29.88
C THR A 292 -13.68 -19.47 -29.46
N ASN A 293 -13.38 -19.87 -28.22
CA ASN A 293 -12.04 -19.93 -27.64
C ASN A 293 -11.30 -18.58 -27.72
N LYS A 294 -11.99 -17.47 -27.40
CA LYS A 294 -11.44 -16.11 -27.47
C LYS A 294 -11.67 -15.32 -26.19
N TRP A 295 -10.69 -14.49 -25.83
CA TRP A 295 -10.83 -13.51 -24.74
C TRP A 295 -11.57 -12.26 -25.24
N TYR A 296 -12.46 -11.74 -24.38
CA TYR A 296 -13.10 -10.45 -24.63
C TYR A 296 -12.12 -9.30 -24.37
N GLY A 297 -12.12 -8.29 -25.27
CA GLY A 297 -11.36 -7.06 -25.09
C GLY A 297 -12.11 -6.06 -24.20
N TYR A 298 -11.38 -5.38 -23.31
CA TYR A 298 -11.94 -4.43 -22.34
C TYR A 298 -11.46 -3.00 -22.54
N ASP A 299 -10.23 -2.80 -23.04
CA ASP A 299 -9.67 -1.50 -23.36
C ASP A 299 -9.08 -1.60 -24.78
N GLY A 300 -9.99 -1.63 -25.75
CA GLY A 300 -9.67 -2.02 -27.11
C GLY A 300 -9.32 -3.53 -27.24
N ALA A 301 -9.10 -4.00 -28.46
CA ALA A 301 -8.84 -5.42 -28.75
C ALA A 301 -7.48 -5.93 -28.19
N GLY A 302 -6.59 -5.02 -27.80
CA GLY A 302 -5.26 -5.35 -27.30
C GLY A 302 -5.19 -5.70 -25.81
N TRP A 303 -6.27 -5.53 -25.04
CA TRP A 303 -6.28 -5.71 -23.59
C TRP A 303 -7.43 -6.61 -23.14
N VAL A 304 -7.11 -7.62 -22.37
CA VAL A 304 -8.03 -8.63 -21.85
C VAL A 304 -7.92 -8.73 -20.31
N SER A 305 -8.93 -9.27 -19.65
CA SER A 305 -8.90 -9.42 -18.19
C SER A 305 -7.76 -10.32 -17.74
N ALA A 306 -7.04 -9.88 -16.72
CA ALA A 306 -5.97 -10.64 -16.08
C ALA A 306 -6.54 -11.77 -15.22
N SER A 307 -5.82 -12.91 -15.14
CA SER A 307 -6.17 -14.02 -14.24
C SER A 307 -5.88 -13.65 -12.78
N SER A 308 -6.64 -14.23 -11.84
CA SER A 308 -6.44 -14.03 -10.40
C SER A 308 -5.02 -14.37 -9.93
N ASN A 309 -4.42 -15.42 -10.49
CA ASN A 309 -3.04 -15.80 -10.17
C ASN A 309 -2.02 -14.75 -10.66
N TYR A 310 -2.29 -14.13 -11.82
CA TYR A 310 -1.40 -13.07 -12.31
C TYR A 310 -1.59 -11.76 -11.55
N ILE A 311 -2.80 -11.44 -11.16
CA ILE A 311 -3.10 -10.31 -10.26
C ILE A 311 -2.38 -10.52 -8.92
N ALA A 312 -2.48 -11.70 -8.33
CA ALA A 312 -1.79 -12.04 -7.09
C ALA A 312 -0.27 -11.89 -7.22
N TYR A 313 0.33 -12.35 -8.33
CA TYR A 313 1.74 -12.11 -8.61
C TYR A 313 2.09 -10.62 -8.66
N CYS A 314 1.28 -9.81 -9.38
CA CYS A 314 1.53 -8.38 -9.56
C CYS A 314 1.31 -7.57 -8.27
N MET A 315 0.46 -8.05 -7.39
CA MET A 315 0.16 -7.39 -6.12
C MET A 315 1.06 -7.81 -4.96
N ASP A 316 1.70 -8.98 -5.04
CA ASP A 316 2.56 -9.45 -3.96
C ASP A 316 3.84 -8.61 -3.87
N PRO A 317 4.01 -7.78 -2.83
CA PRO A 317 5.16 -6.90 -2.73
C PRO A 317 6.49 -7.63 -2.74
N ARG A 318 6.54 -8.87 -2.23
CA ARG A 318 7.77 -9.69 -2.15
C ARG A 318 8.39 -9.99 -3.51
N ASN A 319 7.61 -9.97 -4.60
CA ASN A 319 8.10 -10.12 -5.96
C ASN A 319 8.88 -8.91 -6.47
N TYR A 320 8.84 -7.79 -5.74
CA TYR A 320 9.35 -6.49 -6.18
C TYR A 320 10.32 -5.84 -5.20
N LEU A 321 10.67 -6.53 -4.09
CA LEU A 321 11.65 -6.05 -3.11
C LEU A 321 13.08 -6.27 -3.64
N ASN A 322 13.42 -5.55 -4.69
CA ASN A 322 14.72 -5.51 -5.33
C ASN A 322 15.00 -4.11 -5.89
N ASP A 323 16.24 -3.80 -6.20
CA ASP A 323 16.71 -2.48 -6.63
C ASP A 323 16.11 -1.96 -7.95
N THR A 324 15.41 -2.79 -8.68
CA THR A 324 14.78 -2.42 -9.95
C THR A 324 13.32 -2.03 -9.78
N TYR A 325 12.57 -2.79 -8.98
CA TYR A 325 11.11 -2.63 -8.90
C TYR A 325 10.61 -2.00 -7.61
N ILE A 326 11.47 -1.83 -6.60
CA ILE A 326 11.08 -1.26 -5.30
C ILE A 326 10.55 0.16 -5.41
N PHE A 327 10.94 0.91 -6.44
CA PHE A 327 10.49 2.28 -6.68
C PHE A 327 8.97 2.43 -6.85
N GLN A 328 8.23 1.35 -7.08
CA GLN A 328 6.76 1.40 -7.04
C GLN A 328 6.21 1.67 -5.63
N PHE A 329 7.03 1.47 -4.60
CA PHE A 329 6.70 1.72 -3.20
C PHE A 329 7.32 3.01 -2.66
N GLU A 330 8.06 3.78 -3.47
CA GLU A 330 8.59 5.08 -3.07
C GLU A 330 7.46 5.99 -2.61
N THR A 331 7.64 6.62 -1.44
CA THR A 331 6.68 7.55 -0.86
C THR A 331 6.58 8.81 -1.72
N LEU A 332 5.38 9.11 -2.22
CA LEU A 332 5.11 10.27 -3.07
C LEU A 332 4.74 11.52 -2.28
N GLU A 333 4.70 11.46 -0.96
CA GLU A 333 4.55 12.61 -0.09
C GLU A 333 5.88 13.35 0.09
N TYR A 334 5.79 14.65 0.38
CA TYR A 334 6.98 15.41 0.79
C TYR A 334 7.51 14.88 2.12
N ALA A 335 8.80 14.62 2.16
CA ALA A 335 9.50 14.19 3.37
C ALA A 335 10.69 15.12 3.69
N PRO A 336 10.98 15.40 4.98
CA PRO A 336 12.00 16.36 5.40
C PRO A 336 13.44 16.05 4.93
N TYR A 337 13.75 14.80 4.62
CA TYR A 337 15.07 14.41 4.10
C TYR A 337 15.28 14.85 2.64
N GLN A 338 14.20 15.14 1.92
CA GLN A 338 14.26 15.60 0.53
C GLN A 338 14.80 17.04 0.47
N ASN A 339 15.73 17.27 -0.43
CA ASN A 339 16.45 18.55 -0.52
C ASN A 339 16.76 18.93 -1.97
N VAL A 340 17.16 20.18 -2.17
CA VAL A 340 17.47 20.75 -3.50
C VAL A 340 18.59 19.99 -4.21
N THR A 341 19.61 19.53 -3.47
CA THR A 341 20.72 18.76 -4.05
C THR A 341 20.22 17.44 -4.64
N GLY A 342 19.35 16.72 -3.92
CA GLY A 342 18.73 15.47 -4.43
C GLY A 342 17.89 15.73 -5.68
N VAL A 343 17.08 16.79 -5.70
CA VAL A 343 16.34 17.20 -6.91
C VAL A 343 17.31 17.51 -8.06
N GLY A 344 18.37 18.26 -7.80
CA GLY A 344 19.40 18.59 -8.79
C GLY A 344 20.08 17.35 -9.38
N ASN A 345 20.37 16.36 -8.53
CA ASN A 345 20.92 15.06 -8.96
C ASN A 345 19.96 14.31 -9.89
N ILE A 346 18.66 14.27 -9.56
CA ILE A 346 17.63 13.65 -10.40
C ILE A 346 17.55 14.34 -11.77
N LEU A 347 17.62 15.68 -11.81
CA LEU A 347 17.53 16.47 -13.03
C LEU A 347 18.84 16.48 -13.84
N SER A 348 19.94 16.02 -13.27
CA SER A 348 21.25 16.01 -13.91
C SER A 348 21.22 15.33 -15.29
N GLY A 349 21.94 15.90 -16.24
CA GLY A 349 21.97 15.40 -17.63
C GLY A 349 20.69 15.64 -18.42
N SER A 350 19.77 16.45 -17.91
CA SER A 350 18.60 16.91 -18.65
C SER A 350 18.61 18.42 -18.87
N PHE A 351 17.71 18.91 -19.71
CA PHE A 351 17.53 20.35 -19.94
C PHE A 351 17.11 21.10 -18.66
N MET A 352 16.59 20.38 -17.66
CA MET A 352 16.20 20.91 -16.35
C MET A 352 17.34 20.91 -15.32
N SER A 353 18.58 20.64 -15.71
CA SER A 353 19.72 20.63 -14.77
C SER A 353 20.21 22.01 -14.36
N GLY A 354 19.65 23.07 -14.92
CA GLY A 354 20.04 24.48 -14.65
C GLY A 354 18.85 25.37 -14.35
N ASN A 355 19.00 26.64 -14.78
CA ASN A 355 17.96 27.64 -14.61
C ASN A 355 17.10 27.76 -15.88
N TYR A 356 15.92 28.32 -15.70
CA TYR A 356 15.04 28.77 -16.77
C TYR A 356 14.69 30.25 -16.57
N SER A 357 14.36 30.93 -17.66
CA SER A 357 13.79 32.28 -17.63
C SER A 357 12.27 32.15 -17.72
N ASP A 358 11.57 32.64 -16.71
CA ASP A 358 10.10 32.60 -16.70
C ASP A 358 9.51 33.83 -17.40
N THR A 359 8.22 33.82 -17.65
CA THR A 359 7.49 34.89 -18.37
C THR A 359 7.47 36.21 -17.64
N ASP A 360 7.73 36.23 -16.32
CA ASP A 360 7.91 37.42 -15.49
C ASP A 360 9.34 38.02 -15.58
N GLY A 361 10.22 37.44 -16.39
CA GLY A 361 11.63 37.83 -16.53
C GLY A 361 12.54 37.30 -15.41
N ALA A 362 12.02 36.60 -14.41
CA ALA A 362 12.83 36.02 -13.34
C ALA A 362 13.58 34.78 -13.83
N SER A 363 14.85 34.66 -13.44
CA SER A 363 15.63 33.44 -13.58
C SER A 363 15.43 32.57 -12.35
N ARG A 364 14.95 31.35 -12.54
CA ARG A 364 14.69 30.38 -11.47
C ARG A 364 15.41 29.06 -11.74
N SER A 365 15.89 28.42 -10.70
CA SER A 365 16.40 27.04 -10.80
C SER A 365 15.25 26.06 -10.87
N TYR A 366 15.34 25.06 -11.77
CA TYR A 366 14.37 23.97 -11.79
C TYR A 366 14.38 23.18 -10.47
N ALA A 367 15.55 22.94 -9.89
CA ALA A 367 15.67 22.20 -8.64
C ALA A 367 14.96 22.91 -7.48
N ASP A 368 15.18 24.24 -7.34
CA ASP A 368 14.47 25.02 -6.32
C ASP A 368 12.97 25.07 -6.58
N THR A 369 12.55 25.19 -7.84
CA THR A 369 11.13 25.18 -8.22
C THR A 369 10.44 23.88 -7.83
N PHE A 370 11.02 22.72 -8.15
CA PHE A 370 10.44 21.44 -7.76
C PHE A 370 10.43 21.27 -6.24
N MET A 371 11.48 21.74 -5.55
CA MET A 371 11.56 21.67 -4.10
C MET A 371 10.47 22.53 -3.44
N GLU A 372 10.34 23.78 -3.84
CA GLU A 372 9.31 24.70 -3.35
C GLU A 372 7.90 24.18 -3.62
N VAL A 373 7.62 23.76 -4.85
CA VAL A 373 6.31 23.24 -5.26
C VAL A 373 5.98 21.96 -4.49
N GLY A 374 6.94 21.05 -4.34
CA GLY A 374 6.76 19.82 -3.58
C GLY A 374 6.42 20.08 -2.11
N GLN A 375 7.14 20.97 -1.46
CA GLN A 375 6.87 21.40 -0.08
C GLN A 375 5.49 22.03 0.07
N ASN A 376 5.14 22.98 -0.79
CA ASN A 376 3.89 23.71 -0.73
C ASN A 376 2.67 22.80 -0.95
N LEU A 377 2.81 21.79 -1.80
CA LEU A 377 1.74 20.86 -2.15
C LEU A 377 1.76 19.57 -1.32
N SER A 378 2.76 19.37 -0.46
CA SER A 378 2.98 18.12 0.29
C SER A 378 3.16 16.91 -0.64
N VAL A 379 3.87 17.09 -1.76
CA VAL A 379 4.19 16.03 -2.73
C VAL A 379 5.70 15.92 -2.86
N SER A 380 6.23 14.72 -2.98
CA SER A 380 7.66 14.47 -3.13
C SER A 380 8.26 15.26 -4.30
N PRO A 381 9.16 16.21 -4.06
CA PRO A 381 9.88 16.94 -5.13
C PRO A 381 10.73 16.00 -5.99
N TYR A 382 11.21 14.88 -5.43
CA TYR A 382 11.94 13.84 -6.15
C TYR A 382 11.04 13.16 -7.18
N HIS A 383 9.84 12.75 -6.77
CA HIS A 383 8.85 12.20 -7.68
C HIS A 383 8.44 13.20 -8.78
N LEU A 384 8.17 14.46 -8.41
CA LEU A 384 7.78 15.49 -9.37
C LEU A 384 8.88 15.73 -10.43
N ALA A 385 10.13 15.84 -10.00
CA ALA A 385 11.28 16.04 -10.88
C ALA A 385 11.51 14.82 -11.79
N ALA A 386 11.50 13.62 -11.22
CA ALA A 386 11.66 12.35 -11.94
C ALA A 386 10.56 12.17 -13.00
N ARG A 387 9.30 12.45 -12.62
CA ARG A 387 8.17 12.37 -13.53
C ARG A 387 8.27 13.38 -14.66
N CYS A 388 8.57 14.65 -14.40
CA CYS A 388 8.79 15.63 -15.46
C CYS A 388 9.92 15.23 -16.40
N LYS A 389 11.04 14.73 -15.87
CA LYS A 389 12.16 14.23 -16.67
C LYS A 389 11.74 13.05 -17.56
N GLN A 390 10.91 12.15 -17.05
CA GLN A 390 10.34 11.03 -17.82
C GLN A 390 9.43 11.53 -18.94
N GLU A 391 8.52 12.45 -18.64
CA GLU A 391 7.52 12.97 -19.59
C GLU A 391 8.14 13.82 -20.70
N GLN A 392 9.17 14.63 -20.39
CA GLN A 392 9.77 15.58 -21.31
C GLN A 392 11.09 15.09 -21.94
N GLY A 393 11.64 14.00 -21.40
CA GLY A 393 12.93 13.45 -21.81
C GLY A 393 14.11 14.38 -21.47
N ASN A 394 15.33 13.90 -21.72
CA ASN A 394 16.53 14.64 -21.34
C ASN A 394 16.74 15.92 -22.18
N LYS A 395 16.24 15.95 -23.41
CA LYS A 395 16.47 17.07 -24.35
C LYS A 395 15.42 18.19 -24.25
N GLY A 396 14.25 17.95 -23.67
CA GLY A 396 13.18 18.94 -23.53
C GLY A 396 12.67 19.50 -24.85
N THR A 397 12.56 18.68 -25.89
CA THR A 397 12.17 19.11 -27.24
C THR A 397 10.66 19.05 -27.50
N SER A 398 9.87 18.74 -26.48
CA SER A 398 8.43 18.64 -26.60
C SER A 398 7.80 20.00 -26.92
N PRO A 399 6.89 20.08 -27.92
CA PRO A 399 6.13 21.31 -28.18
C PRO A 399 5.30 21.78 -26.98
N LEU A 400 4.95 20.86 -26.06
CA LEU A 400 4.16 21.15 -24.85
C LEU A 400 4.89 22.05 -23.84
N ILE A 401 6.21 22.14 -23.92
CA ILE A 401 7.04 22.97 -23.02
C ILE A 401 7.81 24.05 -23.74
N SER A 402 7.61 24.23 -25.06
CA SER A 402 8.34 25.19 -25.85
C SER A 402 7.95 26.65 -25.59
N GLY A 403 6.70 26.90 -25.17
CA GLY A 403 6.13 28.23 -25.02
C GLY A 403 5.92 29.02 -26.33
N ASN A 404 6.18 28.39 -27.49
CA ASN A 404 6.09 29.04 -28.80
C ASN A 404 5.25 28.30 -29.85
N TYR A 405 4.36 27.38 -29.36
CA TYR A 405 3.49 26.67 -30.27
C TYR A 405 2.39 27.57 -30.83
N SER A 406 2.22 27.59 -32.18
CA SER A 406 1.27 28.46 -32.86
C SER A 406 -0.16 28.34 -32.30
N GLY A 407 -0.76 29.47 -31.92
CA GLY A 407 -2.07 29.54 -31.26
C GLY A 407 -2.06 29.35 -29.74
N TYR A 408 -0.93 28.94 -29.17
CA TYR A 408 -0.75 28.69 -27.74
C TYR A 408 0.56 29.26 -27.18
N ASN A 409 1.02 30.39 -27.75
CA ASN A 409 2.24 31.04 -27.30
C ASN A 409 2.18 31.43 -25.82
N GLY A 410 3.24 31.15 -25.07
CA GLY A 410 3.34 31.41 -23.63
C GLY A 410 2.65 30.38 -22.72
N TYR A 411 2.12 29.29 -23.28
CA TYR A 411 1.55 28.20 -22.46
C TYR A 411 2.48 26.99 -22.44
N TYR A 412 2.50 26.31 -21.27
CA TYR A 412 3.40 25.19 -20.97
C TYR A 412 2.66 24.04 -20.31
N ASN A 413 3.07 22.80 -20.56
CA ASN A 413 2.51 21.61 -19.92
C ASN A 413 3.62 20.60 -19.61
N TYR A 414 4.25 20.74 -18.46
CA TYR A 414 5.41 19.96 -18.04
C TYR A 414 5.07 18.51 -17.66
N PHE A 415 3.82 18.21 -17.33
CA PHE A 415 3.36 16.87 -16.95
C PHE A 415 2.52 16.17 -18.02
N ASN A 416 2.41 16.70 -19.23
CA ASN A 416 1.60 16.16 -20.33
C ASN A 416 0.12 15.90 -19.94
N ILE A 417 -0.42 16.64 -18.97
CA ILE A 417 -1.79 16.45 -18.49
C ILE A 417 -2.78 16.88 -19.57
N GLY A 418 -3.76 16.02 -19.85
CA GLY A 418 -4.73 16.26 -20.91
C GLY A 418 -4.16 16.09 -22.34
N ALA A 419 -2.91 15.65 -22.48
CA ALA A 419 -2.27 15.45 -23.77
C ALA A 419 -2.60 14.06 -24.37
N TYR A 420 -3.79 13.89 -24.87
CA TYR A 420 -4.26 12.69 -25.59
C TYR A 420 -4.86 13.05 -26.94
N THR A 421 -4.75 12.17 -27.93
CA THR A 421 -5.30 12.38 -29.26
C THR A 421 -6.81 12.12 -29.27
N THR A 422 -7.54 13.04 -29.88
CA THR A 422 -8.98 12.90 -30.14
C THR A 422 -9.23 12.94 -31.64
N SER A 423 -10.47 12.72 -32.08
CA SER A 423 -10.87 12.92 -33.48
C SER A 423 -10.73 14.36 -33.94
N SER A 424 -10.71 15.34 -33.02
CA SER A 424 -10.70 16.78 -33.34
C SER A 424 -9.35 17.45 -33.09
N ALA A 425 -8.42 16.87 -32.30
CA ALA A 425 -7.15 17.49 -31.99
C ALA A 425 -6.06 16.45 -31.64
N SER A 426 -4.80 16.82 -31.96
CA SER A 426 -3.64 16.04 -31.55
C SER A 426 -3.40 16.11 -30.04
N ALA A 427 -2.61 15.17 -29.49
CA ALA A 427 -2.20 15.18 -28.09
C ALA A 427 -1.56 16.49 -27.67
N THR A 428 -0.69 17.06 -28.52
CA THR A 428 -0.05 18.36 -28.26
C THR A 428 -1.08 19.49 -28.13
N VAL A 429 -2.03 19.55 -29.06
CA VAL A 429 -3.06 20.60 -29.05
C VAL A 429 -3.96 20.45 -27.82
N ASN A 430 -4.43 19.24 -27.50
CA ASN A 430 -5.26 19.01 -26.32
C ASN A 430 -4.51 19.35 -25.02
N GLY A 431 -3.23 18.99 -24.92
CA GLY A 431 -2.40 19.34 -23.76
C GLY A 431 -2.19 20.84 -23.60
N LEU A 432 -2.07 21.60 -24.71
CA LEU A 432 -1.95 23.07 -24.69
C LEU A 432 -3.31 23.76 -24.44
N ILE A 433 -4.42 23.21 -24.92
CA ILE A 433 -5.78 23.64 -24.53
C ILE A 433 -5.93 23.50 -23.01
N TYR A 434 -5.52 22.34 -22.47
CA TYR A 434 -5.55 22.10 -21.03
C TYR A 434 -4.73 23.15 -20.26
N ALA A 435 -3.49 23.40 -20.69
CA ALA A 435 -2.62 24.41 -20.10
C ALA A 435 -3.24 25.81 -20.13
N LYS A 436 -3.83 26.20 -21.27
CA LYS A 436 -4.51 27.49 -21.43
C LYS A 436 -5.73 27.64 -20.52
N ASN A 437 -6.54 26.61 -20.41
CA ASN A 437 -7.73 26.61 -19.57
C ASN A 437 -7.42 26.64 -18.05
N ASN A 438 -6.18 26.31 -17.67
CA ASN A 438 -5.71 26.33 -16.30
C ASN A 438 -4.69 27.46 -16.03
N ASP A 439 -4.56 28.45 -16.94
CA ASP A 439 -3.64 29.57 -16.82
C ASP A 439 -2.16 29.17 -16.61
N TRP A 440 -1.74 28.07 -17.21
CA TRP A 440 -0.33 27.62 -17.17
C TRP A 440 0.51 28.42 -18.18
N ASN A 441 0.50 29.74 -18.00
CA ASN A 441 1.13 30.72 -18.87
C ASN A 441 2.55 31.09 -18.43
N SER A 442 3.17 30.28 -17.58
CA SER A 442 4.58 30.32 -17.22
C SER A 442 5.08 28.91 -16.88
N ILE A 443 6.40 28.72 -16.89
CA ILE A 443 7.04 27.45 -16.53
C ILE A 443 6.70 27.09 -15.09
N TYR A 444 6.85 28.04 -14.16
CA TYR A 444 6.48 27.84 -12.75
C TYR A 444 5.03 27.42 -12.59
N LYS A 445 4.09 28.14 -13.21
CA LYS A 445 2.66 27.81 -13.11
C LYS A 445 2.33 26.43 -13.68
N SER A 446 2.99 26.05 -14.76
CA SER A 446 2.83 24.72 -15.35
C SER A 446 3.33 23.61 -14.41
N ILE A 447 4.51 23.79 -13.81
CA ILE A 447 5.06 22.83 -12.84
C ILE A 447 4.16 22.76 -11.60
N ASN A 448 3.79 23.90 -11.01
CA ASN A 448 2.95 23.97 -9.83
C ASN A 448 1.55 23.39 -10.07
N GLY A 449 0.92 23.75 -11.19
CA GLY A 449 -0.43 23.27 -11.53
C GLY A 449 -0.46 21.77 -11.80
N GLY A 450 0.50 21.26 -12.54
CA GLY A 450 0.64 19.82 -12.82
C GLY A 450 0.92 19.02 -11.56
N ALA A 451 1.82 19.49 -10.71
CA ALA A 451 2.10 18.90 -9.40
C ALA A 451 0.85 18.87 -8.50
N GLY A 452 0.05 19.95 -8.52
CA GLY A 452 -1.21 20.03 -7.78
C GLY A 452 -2.21 18.95 -8.21
N ILE A 453 -2.28 18.64 -9.49
CA ILE A 453 -3.15 17.56 -10.00
C ILE A 453 -2.65 16.19 -9.53
N VAL A 454 -1.34 15.93 -9.61
CA VAL A 454 -0.73 14.69 -9.11
C VAL A 454 -1.03 14.53 -7.61
N GLY A 455 -0.81 15.56 -6.81
CA GLY A 455 -1.05 15.54 -5.37
C GLY A 455 -2.51 15.35 -5.00
N ASN A 456 -3.40 16.16 -5.57
CA ASN A 456 -4.83 16.16 -5.19
C ASN A 456 -5.58 14.91 -5.66
N ASN A 457 -5.19 14.32 -6.80
CA ASN A 457 -5.89 13.17 -7.34
C ASN A 457 -5.55 11.87 -6.62
N TYR A 458 -4.32 11.72 -6.10
CA TYR A 458 -3.85 10.47 -5.54
C TYR A 458 -3.20 10.63 -4.16
N VAL A 459 -2.11 11.40 -4.03
CA VAL A 459 -1.28 11.46 -2.82
C VAL A 459 -2.11 11.87 -1.60
N LYS A 460 -2.84 12.97 -1.69
CA LYS A 460 -3.71 13.47 -0.59
C LYS A 460 -4.94 12.60 -0.30
N LYS A 461 -5.14 11.54 -1.06
CA LYS A 461 -6.19 10.53 -0.83
C LYS A 461 -5.65 9.23 -0.23
N GLY A 462 -4.40 9.24 0.21
CA GLY A 462 -3.72 8.05 0.75
C GLY A 462 -3.25 7.07 -0.33
N GLN A 463 -3.23 7.49 -1.60
CA GLN A 463 -2.64 6.73 -2.70
C GLN A 463 -1.24 7.31 -2.99
N ASP A 464 -0.39 7.25 -1.99
CA ASP A 464 0.90 7.94 -1.88
C ASP A 464 2.11 7.11 -2.34
N THR A 465 1.88 6.02 -3.07
CA THR A 465 2.89 5.27 -3.82
C THR A 465 2.34 4.92 -5.21
N LEU A 466 3.21 4.57 -6.17
CA LEU A 466 2.74 4.07 -7.46
C LEU A 466 1.90 2.80 -7.30
N TYR A 467 2.26 1.96 -6.34
CA TYR A 467 1.49 0.77 -5.99
C TYR A 467 0.08 1.11 -5.51
N LEU A 468 -0.06 2.05 -4.56
CA LEU A 468 -1.36 2.47 -4.02
C LEU A 468 -2.19 3.27 -5.04
N LYS A 469 -1.55 4.02 -5.94
CA LYS A 469 -2.23 4.62 -7.11
C LYS A 469 -2.86 3.56 -8.01
N LYS A 470 -2.20 2.40 -8.16
CA LYS A 470 -2.70 1.32 -9.01
C LYS A 470 -3.77 0.49 -8.31
N PHE A 471 -3.55 0.04 -7.08
CA PHE A 471 -4.41 -0.97 -6.46
C PHE A 471 -5.39 -0.42 -5.41
N ASN A 472 -5.19 0.78 -4.92
CA ASN A 472 -6.02 1.48 -3.93
C ASN A 472 -6.54 0.55 -2.80
N VAL A 473 -5.60 0.04 -2.02
CA VAL A 473 -5.87 -0.88 -0.91
C VAL A 473 -5.83 -0.21 0.45
N GLN A 474 -6.02 1.12 0.47
CA GLN A 474 -6.10 1.94 1.69
C GLN A 474 -7.30 2.89 1.66
N GLY A 475 -7.69 3.36 2.83
CA GLY A 475 -8.76 4.35 2.99
C GLY A 475 -10.16 3.81 2.72
N SER A 476 -11.11 4.71 2.48
CA SER A 476 -12.54 4.41 2.39
C SER A 476 -13.03 3.97 1.00
N ASN A 477 -12.19 4.08 -0.03
CA ASN A 477 -12.60 3.86 -1.42
C ASN A 477 -11.87 2.68 -2.07
N LEU A 478 -11.72 1.61 -1.31
CA LEU A 478 -10.96 0.42 -1.68
C LEU A 478 -11.34 -0.11 -3.07
N TYR A 479 -10.34 -0.54 -3.83
CA TYR A 479 -10.45 -1.16 -5.16
C TYR A 479 -11.05 -0.25 -6.24
N LYS A 480 -11.24 1.03 -5.95
CA LYS A 480 -11.76 2.05 -6.87
C LYS A 480 -10.72 3.17 -7.06
N HIS A 481 -10.96 4.06 -8.01
CA HIS A 481 -10.05 5.18 -8.29
C HIS A 481 -8.62 4.71 -8.61
N GLN A 482 -8.49 3.65 -9.38
CA GLN A 482 -7.21 3.14 -9.84
C GLN A 482 -6.69 3.99 -11.01
N TYR A 483 -5.36 4.24 -11.02
CA TYR A 483 -4.71 5.10 -12.00
C TYR A 483 -4.89 4.62 -13.44
N MET A 484 -4.78 3.29 -13.68
CA MET A 484 -5.01 2.66 -14.99
C MET A 484 -5.39 1.18 -14.84
N THR A 485 -5.94 0.61 -15.91
CA THR A 485 -6.38 -0.79 -15.93
C THR A 485 -5.23 -1.79 -16.04
N ASN A 486 -4.09 -1.43 -16.62
CA ASN A 486 -2.92 -2.33 -16.73
C ASN A 486 -2.47 -2.81 -15.35
N VAL A 487 -2.54 -4.12 -15.12
CA VAL A 487 -2.17 -4.74 -13.83
C VAL A 487 -0.70 -4.54 -13.46
N GLN A 488 0.18 -4.33 -14.44
CA GLN A 488 1.62 -4.13 -14.25
C GLN A 488 2.03 -2.66 -14.11
N ALA A 489 1.08 -1.72 -14.11
CA ALA A 489 1.38 -0.30 -14.20
C ALA A 489 2.38 0.17 -13.14
N ALA A 490 2.15 -0.17 -11.87
CA ALA A 490 3.03 0.26 -10.78
C ALA A 490 4.47 -0.27 -10.95
N ALA A 491 4.62 -1.55 -11.26
CA ALA A 491 5.93 -2.16 -11.48
C ALA A 491 6.63 -1.59 -12.73
N ALA A 492 5.89 -1.29 -13.81
CA ALA A 492 6.44 -0.69 -15.02
C ALA A 492 6.92 0.76 -14.81
N GLU A 493 6.16 1.55 -14.04
CA GLU A 493 6.58 2.90 -13.65
C GLU A 493 7.78 2.85 -12.70
N GLY A 494 7.78 1.95 -11.70
CA GLY A 494 8.91 1.71 -10.80
C GLY A 494 10.19 1.33 -11.55
N LEU A 495 10.09 0.42 -12.54
CA LEU A 495 11.21 0.08 -13.43
C LEU A 495 11.74 1.31 -14.21
N THR A 496 10.86 2.23 -14.58
CA THR A 496 11.29 3.45 -15.28
C THR A 496 12.04 4.39 -14.34
N LEU A 497 11.55 4.54 -13.10
CA LEU A 497 12.23 5.34 -12.07
C LEU A 497 13.60 4.76 -11.69
N SER A 498 13.74 3.45 -11.62
CA SER A 498 15.02 2.79 -11.28
C SER A 498 16.16 3.13 -12.26
N LYS A 499 15.83 3.54 -13.48
CA LYS A 499 16.80 3.99 -14.50
C LYS A 499 17.36 5.38 -14.24
N ILE A 500 16.78 6.13 -13.30
CA ILE A 500 17.30 7.41 -12.84
C ILE A 500 18.34 7.10 -11.76
N THR A 501 19.58 6.83 -12.17
CA THR A 501 20.67 6.36 -11.28
C THR A 501 20.93 7.26 -10.08
N ALA A 502 20.59 8.56 -10.15
CA ALA A 502 20.70 9.47 -9.03
C ALA A 502 19.79 9.12 -7.85
N LEU A 503 18.66 8.45 -8.08
CA LEU A 503 17.76 8.02 -6.99
C LEU A 503 18.41 6.97 -6.09
N ALA A 504 19.23 6.08 -6.63
CA ALA A 504 19.92 5.05 -5.87
C ALA A 504 20.90 5.59 -4.81
N ASN A 505 21.46 6.78 -5.04
CA ASN A 505 22.41 7.45 -4.15
C ASN A 505 21.76 8.56 -3.30
N THR A 506 20.47 8.47 -3.10
CA THR A 506 19.68 9.47 -2.37
C THR A 506 18.91 8.76 -1.25
N THR A 507 18.78 9.40 -0.10
CA THR A 507 17.88 8.89 0.96
C THR A 507 16.46 8.79 0.42
N LEU A 508 15.88 7.60 0.46
CA LEU A 508 14.51 7.32 0.00
C LEU A 508 13.74 6.55 1.07
N GLU A 509 12.45 6.76 1.11
CA GLU A 509 11.52 5.99 1.93
C GLU A 509 10.58 5.19 1.03
N PHE A 510 10.41 3.92 1.35
CA PHE A 510 9.54 3.00 0.63
C PHE A 510 8.43 2.51 1.56
N SER A 511 7.21 2.89 1.25
CA SER A 511 5.98 2.49 1.95
C SER A 511 5.45 1.19 1.34
N ILE A 512 5.70 0.06 2.01
CA ILE A 512 5.51 -1.28 1.46
C ILE A 512 4.28 -1.93 2.07
N PRO A 513 3.26 -2.31 1.28
CA PRO A 513 2.03 -2.91 1.79
C PRO A 513 2.25 -4.28 2.45
N VAL A 514 1.56 -4.48 3.57
CA VAL A 514 1.48 -5.74 4.30
C VAL A 514 0.01 -6.12 4.42
N TYR A 515 -0.32 -7.35 4.03
CA TYR A 515 -1.69 -7.89 4.08
C TYR A 515 -1.81 -8.99 5.11
N LYS A 516 -3.02 -9.19 5.64
CA LYS A 516 -3.33 -10.35 6.49
C LYS A 516 -3.43 -11.62 5.65
N ASN A 517 -3.03 -12.74 6.23
CA ASN A 517 -3.21 -14.09 5.66
C ASN A 517 -2.58 -14.27 4.27
N MET A 518 -1.45 -13.61 4.00
CA MET A 518 -0.70 -13.86 2.76
C MET A 518 -0.20 -15.30 2.70
N PRO A 519 -0.05 -15.88 1.48
CA PRO A 519 0.64 -17.16 1.32
C PRO A 519 2.04 -17.13 1.93
N ALA A 520 2.53 -18.25 2.47
CA ALA A 520 3.84 -18.34 3.09
C ALA A 520 4.98 -17.95 2.11
N GLY A 521 4.90 -18.41 0.86
CA GLY A 521 5.82 -18.01 -0.22
C GLY A 521 5.25 -16.89 -1.10
N ALA A 522 6.12 -16.18 -1.80
CA ALA A 522 5.71 -15.19 -2.78
C ALA A 522 4.90 -15.83 -3.93
N CYS A 523 3.90 -15.11 -4.43
CA CYS A 523 3.06 -15.56 -5.52
C CYS A 523 3.86 -15.76 -6.80
N VAL A 524 3.72 -16.92 -7.44
CA VAL A 524 4.51 -17.28 -8.63
C VAL A 524 3.89 -16.67 -9.88
N LYS A 525 4.75 -16.14 -10.77
CA LYS A 525 4.32 -15.61 -12.07
C LYS A 525 3.82 -16.73 -12.96
N PRO A 526 2.57 -16.71 -13.45
CA PRO A 526 2.08 -17.67 -14.43
C PRO A 526 2.84 -17.55 -15.76
N THR A 527 3.34 -18.66 -16.29
CA THR A 527 4.17 -18.68 -17.50
C THR A 527 3.69 -19.64 -18.57
N LEU A 528 2.68 -20.47 -18.27
CA LEU A 528 2.17 -21.45 -19.23
C LEU A 528 1.39 -20.78 -20.37
N ASP A 529 1.57 -21.31 -21.57
CA ASP A 529 0.78 -21.02 -22.75
C ASP A 529 0.00 -22.25 -23.17
N GLY A 530 -1.14 -22.08 -23.78
CA GLY A 530 -1.99 -23.13 -24.27
C GLY A 530 -3.48 -22.82 -24.06
N SER A 531 -4.34 -23.52 -24.78
CA SER A 531 -5.77 -23.31 -24.66
C SER A 531 -6.24 -23.54 -23.21
N PRO A 532 -6.93 -22.60 -22.58
CA PRO A 532 -7.51 -22.79 -21.26
C PRO A 532 -8.76 -23.69 -21.30
N ASN A 533 -9.19 -24.11 -22.49
CA ASN A 533 -10.40 -24.91 -22.65
C ASN A 533 -10.24 -26.27 -21.97
N ASN A 534 -10.93 -26.43 -20.85
CA ASN A 534 -11.00 -27.64 -20.06
C ASN A 534 -12.40 -28.29 -20.09
N LYS A 535 -13.23 -27.88 -21.05
CA LYS A 535 -14.60 -28.38 -21.20
C LYS A 535 -14.64 -29.50 -22.22
N LEU A 536 -15.48 -30.47 -21.99
CA LEU A 536 -15.74 -31.52 -22.96
C LEU A 536 -16.45 -30.93 -24.18
N SER A 537 -16.03 -31.37 -25.36
CA SER A 537 -16.73 -31.12 -26.62
C SER A 537 -17.87 -32.12 -26.84
N ALA A 538 -17.73 -33.34 -26.30
CA ALA A 538 -18.74 -34.37 -26.33
C ALA A 538 -18.71 -35.27 -25.09
N LEU A 539 -19.85 -35.76 -24.68
CA LEU A 539 -20.02 -36.81 -23.66
C LEU A 539 -21.19 -37.71 -24.10
N GLY A 540 -20.96 -38.98 -24.10
CA GLY A 540 -21.97 -39.99 -24.39
C GLY A 540 -21.81 -41.26 -23.58
N VAL A 541 -22.82 -42.09 -23.56
CA VAL A 541 -22.78 -43.42 -22.95
C VAL A 541 -23.36 -44.38 -23.98
N ASP A 542 -22.56 -45.40 -24.35
CA ASP A 542 -22.93 -46.32 -25.42
C ASP A 542 -24.26 -47.00 -25.10
N GLY A 543 -25.22 -46.85 -26.06
CA GLY A 543 -26.56 -47.46 -25.96
C GLY A 543 -27.53 -46.74 -25.03
N PHE A 544 -27.15 -45.60 -24.39
CA PHE A 544 -27.99 -44.90 -23.42
C PHE A 544 -28.04 -43.41 -23.66
N ALA A 545 -29.18 -42.80 -23.36
CA ALA A 545 -29.32 -41.35 -23.44
C ALA A 545 -28.96 -40.70 -22.08
N LEU A 546 -28.22 -39.59 -22.14
CA LEU A 546 -27.95 -38.74 -20.97
C LEU A 546 -29.16 -37.82 -20.70
N THR A 547 -29.45 -37.60 -19.42
CA THR A 547 -30.46 -36.64 -18.96
C THR A 547 -29.82 -35.63 -18.00
N PRO A 548 -29.82 -34.34 -18.31
CA PRO A 548 -30.22 -33.73 -19.61
C PRO A 548 -29.31 -34.16 -20.76
N THR A 549 -29.69 -33.83 -22.00
CA THR A 549 -28.80 -33.99 -23.16
C THR A 549 -27.48 -33.25 -22.90
N PHE A 550 -26.39 -33.79 -23.46
CA PHE A 550 -25.06 -33.21 -23.24
C PHE A 550 -25.04 -31.71 -23.54
N ASN A 551 -24.56 -30.94 -22.60
CA ASN A 551 -24.18 -29.55 -22.72
C ASN A 551 -22.83 -29.35 -22.00
N ARG A 552 -21.90 -28.68 -22.66
CA ARG A 552 -20.53 -28.46 -22.15
C ARG A 552 -20.46 -27.77 -20.77
N ASP A 553 -21.51 -27.07 -20.37
CA ASP A 553 -21.59 -26.33 -19.11
C ASP A 553 -22.36 -27.10 -18.00
N THR A 554 -22.90 -28.27 -18.34
CA THR A 554 -23.61 -29.13 -17.40
C THR A 554 -22.64 -30.09 -16.73
N GLU A 555 -22.56 -30.05 -15.40
CA GLU A 555 -21.58 -30.83 -14.60
C GLU A 555 -22.12 -32.18 -14.12
N SER A 556 -23.41 -32.46 -14.28
CA SER A 556 -24.06 -33.68 -13.78
C SER A 556 -25.10 -34.19 -14.75
N TYR A 557 -25.10 -35.50 -14.99
CA TYR A 557 -26.04 -36.19 -15.86
C TYR A 557 -26.56 -37.41 -15.16
N ASP A 558 -27.82 -37.71 -15.40
CA ASP A 558 -28.48 -38.97 -14.97
C ASP A 558 -28.56 -39.92 -16.15
N LEU A 559 -28.45 -41.22 -15.82
CA LEU A 559 -28.57 -42.33 -16.74
C LEU A 559 -29.58 -43.33 -16.20
N ILE A 560 -30.53 -43.72 -17.01
CA ILE A 560 -31.51 -44.75 -16.67
C ILE A 560 -31.10 -46.02 -17.41
N VAL A 561 -30.78 -47.07 -16.64
CA VAL A 561 -30.37 -48.36 -17.16
C VAL A 561 -31.26 -49.47 -16.59
N ASP A 562 -31.42 -50.56 -17.35
CA ASP A 562 -32.08 -51.75 -16.86
C ASP A 562 -31.29 -52.38 -15.68
N PRO A 563 -31.95 -53.03 -14.69
CA PRO A 563 -31.26 -53.65 -13.57
C PRO A 563 -30.26 -54.76 -13.93
N SER A 564 -30.37 -55.32 -15.13
CA SER A 564 -29.45 -56.35 -15.65
C SER A 564 -28.12 -55.76 -16.18
N VAL A 565 -28.06 -54.45 -16.39
CA VAL A 565 -26.84 -53.80 -16.89
C VAL A 565 -25.79 -53.71 -15.77
N ALA A 566 -24.71 -54.47 -15.94
CA ALA A 566 -23.62 -54.55 -14.98
C ALA A 566 -22.58 -53.41 -15.14
N SER A 567 -22.41 -52.93 -16.36
CA SER A 567 -21.46 -51.84 -16.71
C SER A 567 -21.95 -51.01 -17.89
N VAL A 568 -21.46 -49.78 -17.97
CA VAL A 568 -21.68 -48.88 -19.11
C VAL A 568 -20.36 -48.33 -19.59
N THR A 569 -20.22 -48.09 -20.87
CA THR A 569 -19.07 -47.44 -21.47
C THR A 569 -19.36 -45.97 -21.65
N VAL A 570 -18.49 -45.10 -21.05
CA VAL A 570 -18.58 -43.65 -21.18
C VAL A 570 -17.54 -43.18 -22.19
N ALA A 571 -17.99 -42.49 -23.22
CA ALA A 571 -17.13 -41.83 -24.20
C ALA A 571 -17.13 -40.32 -23.92
N ALA A 572 -15.94 -39.70 -23.85
CA ALA A 572 -15.77 -38.27 -23.65
C ALA A 572 -14.69 -37.74 -24.61
N SER A 573 -14.92 -36.56 -25.15
CA SER A 573 -13.93 -35.81 -25.96
C SER A 573 -13.76 -34.41 -25.34
N ALA A 574 -12.52 -33.85 -25.37
CA ALA A 574 -12.18 -32.51 -24.94
C ALA A 574 -12.04 -31.55 -26.14
#